data_1ce6adacaf9e3a07973c59ffae169fd0
#
_entry.id   1ce6adacaf9e3a07973c59ffae169fd0
#
_cell.length_a   1.000
_cell.length_b   1.000
_cell.length_c   1.000
_cell.angle_alpha   90.00
_cell.angle_beta   90.00
_cell.angle_gamma   90.00
#
_symmetry.space_group_name_H-M   'P 1'
#
loop_
_entity.id
_entity.type
_entity.pdbx_description
1 polymer ?
#
loop_
_entity_poly.entity_id
_entity_poly.type
_entity_poly.pdbx_seq_one_letter_code
_entity_poly.pdbx_strand_id
1 'polypeptide(L)'
;MTIGPVVLLGLLSIFFMLTTVRSSMMEEIEEGLKGTAAATLAAYDQNTGDYMESSNGDIWKGSYNISHSESLVDRIKDNTGMDVTFFYGDRRIMTSALDSNGDRILNSPAGERIVEKVLQNGEEYFSNSVSLDGVMNYGYFMPVYQNGSDDEIIGMVFVGTDKESKDAVVNGIIFGIGAAVCVAMILCIGVGLKLATSISHNIKKSISIMGRVAEGDLTVWVDDKMLKRKDEIGDLSRVTVKLKDTLKGILKGISENSASLLEASKALGTAADTTNGTM
;
A
#
# COMPACT_ATOMS: atom_id res chain seq x y z
N MET A 1 22.43 -5.01 -9.77
CA MET A 1 22.06 -3.70 -9.20
C MET A 1 20.58 -3.35 -9.28
N THR A 2 19.78 -3.97 -10.13
CA THR A 2 18.35 -3.64 -10.35
C THR A 2 17.37 -4.14 -9.28
N ILE A 3 17.74 -5.17 -8.49
CA ILE A 3 16.84 -5.77 -7.47
C ILE A 3 16.74 -4.89 -6.22
N GLY A 4 17.84 -4.27 -5.79
CA GLY A 4 17.88 -3.46 -4.57
C GLY A 4 16.82 -2.35 -4.50
N PRO A 5 16.69 -1.49 -5.53
CA PRO A 5 15.68 -0.45 -5.55
C PRO A 5 14.24 -0.98 -5.50
N VAL A 6 13.94 -2.09 -6.18
CA VAL A 6 12.59 -2.70 -6.19
C VAL A 6 12.22 -3.25 -4.82
N VAL A 7 13.16 -3.95 -4.15
CA VAL A 7 12.95 -4.46 -2.79
C VAL A 7 12.79 -3.31 -1.79
N LEU A 8 13.63 -2.27 -1.90
CA LEU A 8 13.53 -1.09 -1.02
C LEU A 8 12.19 -0.39 -1.16
N LEU A 9 11.74 -0.13 -2.39
CA LEU A 9 10.43 0.49 -2.65
C LEU A 9 9.29 -0.39 -2.14
N GLY A 10 9.35 -1.71 -2.33
CA GLY A 10 8.35 -2.64 -1.81
C GLY A 10 8.26 -2.61 -0.28
N LEU A 11 9.40 -2.62 0.42
CA LEU A 11 9.45 -2.53 1.88
C LEU A 11 8.91 -1.18 2.40
N LEU A 12 9.28 -0.07 1.74
CA LEU A 12 8.74 1.26 2.06
C LEU A 12 7.24 1.34 1.84
N SER A 13 6.72 0.76 0.74
CA SER A 13 5.28 0.69 0.48
C SER A 13 4.54 -0.09 1.55
N ILE A 14 5.06 -1.25 1.98
CA ILE A 14 4.46 -2.07 3.04
C ILE A 14 4.48 -1.30 4.36
N PHE A 15 5.58 -0.67 4.72
CA PHE A 15 5.68 0.14 5.94
C PHE A 15 4.68 1.29 5.95
N PHE A 16 4.61 2.06 4.87
CA PHE A 16 3.66 3.17 4.72
C PHE A 16 2.21 2.68 4.77
N MET A 17 1.91 1.55 4.12
CA MET A 17 0.59 0.94 4.15
C MET A 17 0.19 0.54 5.58
N LEU A 18 1.07 -0.15 6.32
CA LEU A 18 0.77 -0.60 7.69
C LEU A 18 0.45 0.57 8.63
N THR A 19 1.18 1.68 8.51
CA THR A 19 0.96 2.86 9.34
C THR A 19 -0.28 3.64 8.91
N THR A 20 -0.41 3.95 7.63
CA THR A 20 -1.48 4.83 7.11
C THR A 20 -2.84 4.14 7.12
N VAL A 21 -2.94 2.89 6.64
CA VAL A 21 -4.23 2.18 6.58
C VAL A 21 -4.78 1.97 7.98
N ARG A 22 -3.93 1.55 8.93
CA ARG A 22 -4.37 1.35 10.31
C ARG A 22 -4.80 2.65 10.98
N SER A 23 -4.07 3.74 10.78
CA SER A 23 -4.43 5.06 11.32
C SER A 23 -5.77 5.55 10.75
N SER A 24 -5.93 5.51 9.43
CA SER A 24 -7.18 5.96 8.78
C SER A 24 -8.38 5.10 9.17
N MET A 25 -8.20 3.78 9.31
CA MET A 25 -9.30 2.91 9.76
C MET A 25 -9.68 3.17 11.22
N MET A 26 -8.71 3.51 12.08
CA MET A 26 -9.01 3.89 13.47
C MET A 26 -9.78 5.21 13.54
N GLU A 27 -9.39 6.20 12.75
CA GLU A 27 -10.10 7.48 12.62
C GLU A 27 -11.54 7.29 12.12
N GLU A 28 -11.74 6.44 11.11
CA GLU A 28 -13.08 6.09 10.60
C GLU A 28 -13.96 5.40 11.66
N ILE A 29 -13.37 4.50 12.47
CA ILE A 29 -14.08 3.87 13.59
C ILE A 29 -14.50 4.92 14.62
N GLU A 30 -13.59 5.80 15.01
CA GLU A 30 -13.85 6.87 15.98
C GLU A 30 -14.94 7.82 15.47
N GLU A 31 -14.85 8.30 14.21
CA GLU A 31 -15.85 9.17 13.61
C GLU A 31 -17.23 8.50 13.51
N GLY A 32 -17.27 7.21 13.15
CA GLY A 32 -18.51 6.45 13.09
C GLY A 32 -19.19 6.32 14.47
N LEU A 33 -18.40 6.03 15.51
CA LEU A 33 -18.88 5.97 16.89
C LEU A 33 -19.34 7.34 17.38
N LYS A 34 -18.57 8.40 17.12
CA LYS A 34 -18.93 9.79 17.43
C LYS A 34 -20.23 10.21 16.76
N GLY A 35 -20.36 9.94 15.45
CA GLY A 35 -21.59 10.26 14.72
C GLY A 35 -22.82 9.55 15.28
N THR A 36 -22.68 8.27 15.68
CA THR A 36 -23.76 7.50 16.29
C THR A 36 -24.09 8.03 17.70
N ALA A 37 -23.09 8.43 18.49
CA ALA A 37 -23.31 9.04 19.81
C ALA A 37 -24.07 10.36 19.70
N ALA A 38 -23.66 11.23 18.76
CA ALA A 38 -24.33 12.50 18.50
C ALA A 38 -25.79 12.29 18.01
N ALA A 39 -26.02 11.32 17.12
CA ALA A 39 -27.37 10.98 16.67
C ALA A 39 -28.24 10.43 17.79
N THR A 40 -27.67 9.62 18.69
CA THR A 40 -28.36 9.10 19.88
C THR A 40 -28.76 10.23 20.83
N LEU A 41 -27.83 11.13 21.13
CA LEU A 41 -28.08 12.30 21.96
C LEU A 41 -29.17 13.19 21.34
N ALA A 42 -29.09 13.48 20.04
CA ALA A 42 -30.09 14.25 19.32
C ALA A 42 -31.49 13.59 19.37
N ALA A 43 -31.56 12.25 19.36
CA ALA A 43 -32.83 11.56 19.49
C ALA A 43 -33.47 11.73 20.88
N TYR A 44 -32.67 11.77 21.95
CA TYR A 44 -33.16 12.09 23.29
C TYR A 44 -33.54 13.56 23.41
N ASP A 45 -32.75 14.47 22.81
CA ASP A 45 -32.97 15.92 22.88
C ASP A 45 -34.16 16.42 22.05
N GLN A 46 -34.78 15.57 21.20
CA GLN A 46 -36.08 15.86 20.63
C GLN A 46 -37.17 16.05 21.72
N ASN A 47 -36.94 15.51 22.91
CA ASN A 47 -37.83 15.69 24.04
C ASN A 47 -37.43 16.93 24.84
N THR A 48 -38.32 17.89 24.96
CA THR A 48 -38.08 19.12 25.70
C THR A 48 -38.21 18.91 27.22
N GLY A 49 -37.44 19.61 28.01
CA GLY A 49 -37.45 19.59 29.47
C GLY A 49 -36.13 19.03 30.04
N ASP A 50 -36.00 19.10 31.35
CA ASP A 50 -34.81 18.70 32.09
C ASP A 50 -34.67 17.19 32.19
N TYR A 51 -33.43 16.74 32.37
CA TYR A 51 -33.15 15.37 32.80
C TYR A 51 -33.38 15.28 34.29
N MET A 52 -34.20 14.32 34.75
CA MET A 52 -34.60 14.16 36.15
C MET A 52 -34.65 12.68 36.53
N GLU A 53 -34.25 12.38 37.77
CA GLU A 53 -34.49 11.08 38.37
C GLU A 53 -35.81 11.14 39.15
N SER A 54 -36.72 10.23 38.83
CA SER A 54 -37.99 10.11 39.52
C SER A 54 -37.86 9.33 40.83
N SER A 55 -38.91 9.34 41.65
CA SER A 55 -38.90 8.67 42.97
C SER A 55 -38.72 7.15 42.92
N ASN A 56 -38.97 6.51 41.76
CA ASN A 56 -38.72 5.07 41.54
C ASN A 56 -37.36 4.79 40.94
N GLY A 57 -36.50 5.83 40.71
CA GLY A 57 -35.18 5.69 40.17
C GLY A 57 -35.11 5.74 38.62
N ASP A 58 -36.22 5.90 37.93
CA ASP A 58 -36.22 6.07 36.47
C ASP A 58 -35.70 7.45 36.08
N ILE A 59 -34.96 7.49 35.00
CA ILE A 59 -34.44 8.73 34.40
C ILE A 59 -35.38 9.19 33.28
N TRP A 60 -35.74 10.43 33.33
CA TRP A 60 -36.66 11.08 32.36
C TRP A 60 -35.98 12.29 31.70
N LYS A 61 -36.30 12.51 30.43
CA LYS A 61 -36.06 13.77 29.70
C LYS A 61 -37.40 14.41 29.43
N GLY A 62 -37.77 15.41 30.23
CA GLY A 62 -39.14 15.97 30.17
C GLY A 62 -40.19 14.89 30.38
N SER A 63 -41.01 14.57 29.36
CA SER A 63 -42.04 13.52 29.39
C SER A 63 -41.58 12.16 28.88
N TYR A 64 -40.31 12.02 28.42
CA TYR A 64 -39.80 10.79 27.83
C TYR A 64 -38.99 9.99 28.88
N ASN A 65 -39.38 8.73 29.07
CA ASN A 65 -38.71 7.83 30.01
C ASN A 65 -37.48 7.18 29.33
N ILE A 66 -36.28 7.64 29.69
CA ILE A 66 -35.03 7.10 29.17
C ILE A 66 -34.78 5.68 29.69
N SER A 67 -35.13 5.39 30.95
CA SER A 67 -34.99 4.07 31.54
C SER A 67 -35.77 2.98 30.83
N HIS A 68 -36.74 3.35 29.98
CA HIS A 68 -37.58 2.46 29.16
C HIS A 68 -37.48 2.82 27.67
N SER A 69 -36.27 3.18 27.19
CA SER A 69 -36.01 3.53 25.80
C SER A 69 -35.40 2.37 25.00
N GLU A 70 -35.72 1.12 25.34
CA GLU A 70 -35.20 -0.10 24.71
C GLU A 70 -35.32 -0.05 23.19
N SER A 71 -36.50 0.36 22.70
CA SER A 71 -36.78 0.42 21.27
C SER A 71 -35.89 1.39 20.51
N LEU A 72 -35.37 2.45 21.15
CA LEU A 72 -34.44 3.40 20.55
C LEU A 72 -33.07 2.80 20.44
N VAL A 73 -32.49 2.29 21.54
CA VAL A 73 -31.16 1.75 21.58
C VAL A 73 -31.02 0.49 20.71
N ASP A 74 -32.05 -0.38 20.71
CA ASP A 74 -32.07 -1.58 19.88
C ASP A 74 -32.13 -1.25 18.39
N ARG A 75 -32.97 -0.28 18.00
CA ARG A 75 -33.08 0.17 16.61
C ARG A 75 -31.72 0.74 16.11
N ILE A 76 -31.02 1.48 16.97
CA ILE A 76 -29.70 1.99 16.60
C ILE A 76 -28.73 0.81 16.42
N LYS A 77 -28.72 -0.14 17.35
CA LYS A 77 -27.90 -1.35 17.25
C LYS A 77 -28.20 -2.15 15.98
N ASP A 78 -29.48 -2.41 15.70
CA ASP A 78 -29.92 -3.16 14.52
C ASP A 78 -29.49 -2.49 13.20
N ASN A 79 -29.50 -1.16 13.15
CA ASN A 79 -29.17 -0.41 11.95
C ASN A 79 -27.65 -0.19 11.78
N THR A 80 -26.90 -0.10 12.87
CA THR A 80 -25.45 0.29 12.83
C THR A 80 -24.52 -0.84 13.22
N GLY A 81 -25.03 -1.88 13.90
CA GLY A 81 -24.21 -2.91 14.55
C GLY A 81 -23.43 -2.41 15.77
N MET A 82 -23.74 -1.22 16.27
CA MET A 82 -23.04 -0.60 17.41
C MET A 82 -23.92 -0.66 18.66
N ASP A 83 -23.31 -0.98 19.79
CA ASP A 83 -23.98 -0.89 21.08
C ASP A 83 -24.07 0.55 21.56
N VAL A 84 -25.25 0.91 22.09
CA VAL A 84 -25.52 2.25 22.60
C VAL A 84 -25.92 2.18 24.05
N THR A 85 -25.40 3.08 24.86
CA THR A 85 -25.70 3.18 26.28
C THR A 85 -25.91 4.63 26.69
N PHE A 86 -26.92 4.87 27.52
CA PHE A 86 -27.12 6.12 28.24
C PHE A 86 -26.72 5.93 29.71
N PHE A 87 -25.86 6.80 30.20
CA PHE A 87 -25.46 6.90 31.59
C PHE A 87 -26.06 8.15 32.23
N TYR A 88 -26.56 8.02 33.46
CA TYR A 88 -26.90 9.16 34.31
C TYR A 88 -25.88 9.22 35.45
N GLY A 89 -25.12 10.32 35.51
CA GLY A 89 -23.84 10.28 36.20
C GLY A 89 -22.95 9.19 35.59
N ASP A 90 -22.36 8.37 36.44
CA ASP A 90 -21.53 7.21 36.06
C ASP A 90 -22.34 5.90 35.93
N ARG A 91 -23.64 5.90 36.27
CA ARG A 91 -24.52 4.72 36.30
C ARG A 91 -25.14 4.46 34.94
N ARG A 92 -25.02 3.24 34.44
CA ARG A 92 -25.66 2.79 33.19
C ARG A 92 -27.14 2.61 33.36
N ILE A 93 -27.95 3.41 32.69
CA ILE A 93 -29.41 3.45 32.81
C ILE A 93 -30.11 2.63 31.74
N MET A 94 -29.69 2.79 30.48
CA MET A 94 -30.23 2.08 29.33
C MET A 94 -29.10 1.67 28.40
N THR A 95 -29.17 0.46 27.86
CA THR A 95 -28.17 -0.06 26.94
C THR A 95 -28.77 -1.07 25.96
N SER A 96 -28.23 -1.15 24.74
CA SER A 96 -28.47 -2.25 23.82
C SER A 96 -27.54 -3.44 24.04
N ALA A 97 -26.48 -3.27 24.86
CA ALA A 97 -25.55 -4.35 25.17
C ALA A 97 -26.20 -5.36 26.10
N LEU A 98 -26.06 -6.65 25.74
CA LEU A 98 -26.56 -7.78 26.50
C LEU A 98 -25.38 -8.54 27.12
N ASP A 99 -25.62 -9.13 28.27
CA ASP A 99 -24.68 -10.07 28.89
C ASP A 99 -24.78 -11.47 28.26
N SER A 100 -24.00 -12.41 28.79
CA SER A 100 -23.98 -13.80 28.31
C SER A 100 -25.30 -14.55 28.52
N ASN A 101 -26.21 -14.06 29.36
CA ASN A 101 -27.52 -14.63 29.61
C ASN A 101 -28.61 -14.02 28.70
N GLY A 102 -28.28 -12.94 27.98
CA GLY A 102 -29.22 -12.17 27.16
C GLY A 102 -29.91 -11.05 27.90
N ASP A 103 -29.50 -10.73 29.12
CA ASP A 103 -30.01 -9.63 29.91
C ASP A 103 -29.24 -8.33 29.63
N ARG A 104 -29.92 -7.16 29.71
CA ARG A 104 -29.24 -5.88 29.53
C ARG A 104 -28.26 -5.59 30.67
N ILE A 105 -27.07 -5.13 30.31
CA ILE A 105 -26.02 -4.79 31.29
C ILE A 105 -26.38 -3.44 31.94
N LEU A 106 -27.26 -3.42 32.92
CA LEU A 106 -27.71 -2.21 33.60
C LEU A 106 -26.98 -2.00 34.94
N ASN A 107 -27.09 -0.77 35.47
CA ASN A 107 -26.61 -0.36 36.80
C ASN A 107 -25.10 -0.57 37.07
N SER A 108 -24.31 -0.87 36.04
CA SER A 108 -22.84 -0.93 36.17
C SER A 108 -22.24 0.46 36.08
N PRO A 109 -21.22 0.80 36.90
CA PRO A 109 -20.57 2.10 36.81
C PRO A 109 -19.64 2.16 35.61
N ALA A 110 -19.42 3.38 35.11
CA ALA A 110 -18.34 3.66 34.16
C ALA A 110 -16.97 3.58 34.85
N GLY A 111 -15.92 3.30 34.08
CA GLY A 111 -14.55 3.26 34.60
C GLY A 111 -14.07 4.65 35.04
N GLU A 112 -13.22 4.69 36.07
CA GLU A 112 -12.70 5.94 36.67
C GLU A 112 -12.15 6.93 35.64
N ARG A 113 -11.37 6.45 34.67
CA ARG A 113 -10.79 7.30 33.62
C ARG A 113 -11.85 7.92 32.70
N ILE A 114 -12.95 7.22 32.47
CA ILE A 114 -14.07 7.73 31.67
C ILE A 114 -14.80 8.81 32.46
N VAL A 115 -15.05 8.56 33.75
CA VAL A 115 -15.64 9.53 34.68
C VAL A 115 -14.82 10.82 34.72
N GLU A 116 -13.50 10.72 34.91
CA GLU A 116 -12.60 11.87 34.95
C GLU A 116 -12.69 12.66 33.64
N LYS A 117 -12.54 12.00 32.48
CA LYS A 117 -12.49 12.65 31.19
C LYS A 117 -13.83 13.28 30.79
N VAL A 118 -14.90 12.51 30.91
CA VAL A 118 -16.21 12.89 30.33
C VAL A 118 -17.06 13.67 31.33
N LEU A 119 -17.19 13.16 32.57
CA LEU A 119 -18.09 13.79 33.54
C LEU A 119 -17.46 14.97 34.30
N GLN A 120 -16.14 14.88 34.60
CA GLN A 120 -15.47 15.96 35.35
C GLN A 120 -14.91 17.05 34.42
N ASN A 121 -14.30 16.63 33.28
CA ASN A 121 -13.68 17.58 32.37
C ASN A 121 -14.57 18.01 31.19
N GLY A 122 -15.70 17.32 30.95
CA GLY A 122 -16.57 17.61 29.80
C GLY A 122 -15.96 17.25 28.42
N GLU A 123 -14.93 16.40 28.42
CA GLU A 123 -14.25 16.00 27.20
C GLU A 123 -14.98 14.85 26.50
N GLU A 124 -15.11 14.89 25.19
CA GLU A 124 -15.43 13.68 24.42
C GLU A 124 -14.23 12.72 24.50
N TYR A 125 -14.51 11.42 24.64
CA TYR A 125 -13.43 10.45 24.88
C TYR A 125 -13.59 9.18 24.03
N PHE A 126 -12.59 8.91 23.20
CA PHE A 126 -12.44 7.65 22.47
C PHE A 126 -11.55 6.68 23.26
N SER A 127 -11.97 5.43 23.40
CA SER A 127 -11.21 4.36 24.03
C SER A 127 -11.13 3.14 23.12
N ASN A 128 -9.94 2.58 22.98
CA ASN A 128 -9.70 1.36 22.22
C ASN A 128 -9.80 0.07 23.04
N SER A 129 -10.25 0.17 24.28
CA SER A 129 -10.28 -0.97 25.23
C SER A 129 -11.37 -0.82 26.29
N VAL A 130 -12.64 -0.82 25.85
CA VAL A 130 -13.80 -0.84 26.74
C VAL A 130 -14.29 -2.28 26.85
N SER A 131 -14.36 -2.81 28.10
CA SER A 131 -14.91 -4.16 28.33
C SER A 131 -16.40 -4.07 28.60
N LEU A 132 -17.20 -4.80 27.81
CA LEU A 132 -18.63 -5.05 28.03
C LEU A 132 -18.82 -6.55 28.21
N ASP A 133 -19.10 -7.00 29.42
CA ASP A 133 -19.23 -8.42 29.81
C ASP A 133 -18.07 -9.31 29.24
N GLY A 134 -16.84 -8.82 29.40
CA GLY A 134 -15.64 -9.53 28.93
C GLY A 134 -15.32 -9.37 27.43
N VAL A 135 -16.23 -8.82 26.62
CA VAL A 135 -15.97 -8.49 25.22
C VAL A 135 -15.30 -7.13 25.10
N MET A 136 -14.16 -7.10 24.44
CA MET A 136 -13.42 -5.85 24.23
C MET A 136 -14.02 -5.05 23.08
N ASN A 137 -14.24 -3.77 23.30
CA ASN A 137 -14.87 -2.85 22.36
C ASN A 137 -14.00 -1.62 22.10
N TYR A 138 -14.10 -1.06 20.91
CA TYR A 138 -13.86 0.36 20.65
C TYR A 138 -15.07 1.13 21.16
N GLY A 139 -14.86 2.20 21.92
CA GLY A 139 -15.92 2.97 22.54
C GLY A 139 -15.71 4.47 22.43
N TYR A 140 -16.80 5.19 22.21
CA TYR A 140 -16.84 6.64 22.22
C TYR A 140 -17.82 7.12 23.28
N PHE A 141 -17.39 8.08 24.08
CA PHE A 141 -18.16 8.66 25.18
C PHE A 141 -18.35 10.15 24.91
N MET A 142 -19.59 10.60 24.96
CA MET A 142 -19.99 11.99 24.74
C MET A 142 -20.73 12.51 25.97
N PRO A 143 -20.33 13.66 26.56
CA PRO A 143 -21.01 14.23 27.71
C PRO A 143 -22.44 14.64 27.35
N VAL A 144 -23.36 14.47 28.30
CA VAL A 144 -24.75 14.91 28.21
C VAL A 144 -24.96 16.05 29.19
N TYR A 145 -25.42 17.19 28.68
CA TYR A 145 -25.65 18.39 29.47
C TYR A 145 -27.15 18.52 29.84
N GLN A 146 -27.39 19.17 30.98
CA GLN A 146 -28.76 19.54 31.36
C GLN A 146 -29.41 20.46 30.34
N ASN A 147 -30.69 20.35 30.17
CA ASN A 147 -31.42 21.15 29.17
C ASN A 147 -31.17 22.65 29.36
N GLY A 148 -30.67 23.31 28.29
CA GLY A 148 -30.35 24.74 28.32
C GLY A 148 -29.09 25.13 29.10
N SER A 149 -28.28 24.19 29.52
CA SER A 149 -26.96 24.42 30.17
C SER A 149 -25.82 23.94 29.26
N ASP A 150 -24.74 24.70 29.23
CA ASP A 150 -23.48 24.29 28.59
C ASP A 150 -22.44 23.78 29.60
N ASP A 151 -22.73 23.88 30.92
CA ASP A 151 -21.77 23.57 31.97
C ASP A 151 -22.21 22.43 32.89
N GLU A 152 -23.52 22.14 32.99
CA GLU A 152 -24.05 21.12 33.91
C GLU A 152 -24.10 19.75 33.22
N ILE A 153 -23.08 18.91 33.43
CA ILE A 153 -23.02 17.54 32.90
C ILE A 153 -23.83 16.61 33.79
N ILE A 154 -24.86 15.96 33.22
CA ILE A 154 -25.74 15.05 33.96
C ILE A 154 -25.44 13.57 33.70
N GLY A 155 -24.63 13.27 32.70
CA GLY A 155 -24.30 11.92 32.30
C GLY A 155 -23.51 11.88 31.02
N MET A 156 -23.60 10.76 30.33
CA MET A 156 -22.93 10.57 29.04
C MET A 156 -23.64 9.54 28.16
N VAL A 157 -23.49 9.67 26.86
CA VAL A 157 -23.83 8.64 25.87
C VAL A 157 -22.54 7.89 25.51
N PHE A 158 -22.62 6.56 25.55
CA PHE A 158 -21.59 5.66 25.06
C PHE A 158 -22.06 4.95 23.81
N VAL A 159 -21.19 4.84 22.84
CA VAL A 159 -21.36 3.98 21.67
C VAL A 159 -20.14 3.09 21.54
N GLY A 160 -20.37 1.80 21.34
CA GLY A 160 -19.31 0.80 21.25
C GLY A 160 -19.50 -0.16 20.08
N THR A 161 -18.38 -0.69 19.58
CA THR A 161 -18.37 -1.75 18.59
C THR A 161 -17.33 -2.80 18.93
N ASP A 162 -17.65 -4.07 18.63
CA ASP A 162 -16.75 -5.19 18.91
C ASP A 162 -15.38 -4.99 18.23
N LYS A 163 -14.36 -4.98 19.07
CA LYS A 163 -12.98 -4.75 18.65
C LYS A 163 -12.43 -5.88 17.80
N GLU A 164 -12.70 -7.13 18.18
CA GLU A 164 -12.18 -8.30 17.47
C GLU A 164 -12.71 -8.32 16.03
N SER A 165 -14.01 -8.08 15.85
CA SER A 165 -14.64 -8.00 14.54
C SER A 165 -14.03 -6.88 13.68
N LYS A 166 -13.84 -5.68 14.23
CA LYS A 166 -13.22 -4.55 13.50
C LYS A 166 -11.76 -4.80 13.19
N ASP A 167 -10.98 -5.31 14.14
CA ASP A 167 -9.58 -5.67 13.93
C ASP A 167 -9.43 -6.77 12.87
N ALA A 168 -10.33 -7.74 12.81
CA ALA A 168 -10.33 -8.78 11.77
C ALA A 168 -10.51 -8.18 10.36
N VAL A 169 -11.42 -7.21 10.21
CA VAL A 169 -11.62 -6.50 8.93
C VAL A 169 -10.38 -5.71 8.55
N VAL A 170 -9.83 -4.92 9.48
CA VAL A 170 -8.61 -4.12 9.26
C VAL A 170 -7.43 -5.00 8.86
N ASN A 171 -7.20 -6.10 9.61
CA ASN A 171 -6.12 -7.04 9.32
C ASN A 171 -6.33 -7.76 7.99
N GLY A 172 -7.59 -8.09 7.62
CA GLY A 172 -7.93 -8.65 6.33
C GLY A 172 -7.56 -7.74 5.16
N ILE A 173 -7.87 -6.45 5.27
CA ILE A 173 -7.51 -5.43 4.26
C ILE A 173 -5.98 -5.30 4.16
N ILE A 174 -5.29 -5.19 5.29
CA ILE A 174 -3.82 -5.09 5.35
C ILE A 174 -3.17 -6.32 4.70
N PHE A 175 -3.64 -7.53 5.03
CA PHE A 175 -3.13 -8.76 4.45
C PHE A 175 -3.38 -8.82 2.93
N GLY A 176 -4.59 -8.45 2.46
CA GLY A 176 -4.94 -8.44 1.05
C GLY A 176 -4.06 -7.51 0.22
N ILE A 177 -3.88 -6.27 0.68
CA ILE A 177 -3.02 -5.28 0.00
C ILE A 177 -1.55 -5.72 0.07
N GLY A 178 -1.08 -6.22 1.24
CA GLY A 178 0.28 -6.72 1.42
C GLY A 178 0.61 -7.87 0.45
N ALA A 179 -0.32 -8.83 0.31
CA ALA A 179 -0.17 -9.93 -0.65
C ALA A 179 -0.09 -9.43 -2.10
N ALA A 180 -0.94 -8.46 -2.47
CA ALA A 180 -0.90 -7.86 -3.82
C ALA A 180 0.44 -7.16 -4.11
N VAL A 181 0.98 -6.41 -3.14
CA VAL A 181 2.31 -5.77 -3.26
C VAL A 181 3.42 -6.82 -3.39
N CYS A 182 3.38 -7.89 -2.61
CA CYS A 182 4.36 -8.98 -2.72
C CYS A 182 4.32 -9.66 -4.09
N VAL A 183 3.14 -9.95 -4.64
CA VAL A 183 2.98 -10.53 -5.98
C VAL A 183 3.54 -9.58 -7.04
N ALA A 184 3.19 -8.30 -6.98
CA ALA A 184 3.72 -7.28 -7.90
C ALA A 184 5.26 -7.21 -7.85
N MET A 185 5.84 -7.27 -6.64
CA MET A 185 7.29 -7.25 -6.43
C MET A 185 7.98 -8.47 -7.07
N ILE A 186 7.42 -9.68 -6.87
CA ILE A 186 7.94 -10.91 -7.47
C ILE A 186 7.91 -10.83 -9.00
N LEU A 187 6.81 -10.33 -9.58
CA LEU A 187 6.68 -10.14 -11.02
C LEU A 187 7.71 -9.13 -11.55
N CYS A 188 7.87 -7.98 -10.89
CA CYS A 188 8.86 -6.96 -11.26
C CYS A 188 10.30 -7.51 -11.21
N ILE A 189 10.64 -8.28 -10.16
CA ILE A 189 11.94 -8.93 -10.04
C ILE A 189 12.14 -9.93 -11.17
N GLY A 190 11.16 -10.77 -11.46
CA GLY A 190 11.22 -11.77 -12.54
C GLY A 190 11.45 -11.14 -13.92
N VAL A 191 10.69 -10.10 -14.24
CA VAL A 191 10.86 -9.34 -15.50
C VAL A 191 12.23 -8.65 -15.53
N GLY A 192 12.62 -7.99 -14.44
CA GLY A 192 13.91 -7.30 -14.33
C GLY A 192 15.10 -8.24 -14.51
N LEU A 193 15.07 -9.43 -13.91
CA LEU A 193 16.10 -10.46 -14.09
C LEU A 193 16.17 -10.95 -15.54
N LYS A 194 15.03 -11.23 -16.16
CA LYS A 194 14.95 -11.65 -17.56
C LYS A 194 15.54 -10.61 -18.51
N LEU A 195 15.22 -9.33 -18.29
CA LEU A 195 15.77 -8.23 -19.10
C LEU A 195 17.28 -8.09 -18.86
N ALA A 196 17.73 -8.08 -17.61
CA ALA A 196 19.15 -7.92 -17.26
C ALA A 196 20.01 -9.06 -17.86
N THR A 197 19.55 -10.31 -17.76
CA THR A 197 20.27 -11.47 -18.34
C THR A 197 20.30 -11.40 -19.86
N SER A 198 19.20 -11.03 -20.51
CA SER A 198 19.11 -10.88 -21.96
C SER A 198 20.06 -9.79 -22.48
N ILE A 199 20.06 -8.61 -21.84
CA ILE A 199 20.93 -7.49 -22.23
C ILE A 199 22.40 -7.88 -22.02
N SER A 200 22.75 -8.41 -20.84
CA SER A 200 24.12 -8.81 -20.53
C SER A 200 24.66 -9.88 -21.49
N HIS A 201 23.85 -10.88 -21.84
CA HIS A 201 24.23 -11.92 -22.78
C HIS A 201 24.51 -11.35 -24.17
N ASN A 202 23.63 -10.50 -24.70
CA ASN A 202 23.77 -9.91 -26.03
C ASN A 202 24.95 -8.94 -26.11
N ILE A 203 25.22 -8.15 -25.06
CA ILE A 203 26.41 -7.28 -24.98
C ILE A 203 27.69 -8.12 -24.99
N LYS A 204 27.78 -9.17 -24.17
CA LYS A 204 28.95 -10.08 -24.14
C LYS A 204 29.19 -10.70 -25.52
N LYS A 205 28.12 -11.13 -26.21
CA LYS A 205 28.24 -11.69 -27.56
C LYS A 205 28.77 -10.66 -28.57
N SER A 206 28.28 -9.41 -28.53
CA SER A 206 28.80 -8.33 -29.38
C SER A 206 30.26 -8.02 -29.11
N ILE A 207 30.68 -7.91 -27.82
CA ILE A 207 32.06 -7.69 -27.43
C ILE A 207 32.98 -8.83 -27.93
N SER A 208 32.56 -10.08 -27.80
CA SER A 208 33.32 -11.24 -28.28
C SER A 208 33.51 -11.20 -29.82
N ILE A 209 32.46 -10.83 -30.58
CA ILE A 209 32.56 -10.70 -32.02
C ILE A 209 33.51 -9.57 -32.40
N MET A 210 33.44 -8.41 -31.74
CA MET A 210 34.33 -7.28 -31.98
C MET A 210 35.79 -7.64 -31.64
N GLY A 211 36.00 -8.38 -30.55
CA GLY A 211 37.35 -8.88 -30.19
C GLY A 211 37.97 -9.75 -31.29
N ARG A 212 37.23 -10.71 -31.81
CA ARG A 212 37.68 -11.56 -32.94
C ARG A 212 37.98 -10.76 -34.20
N VAL A 213 37.12 -9.76 -34.54
CA VAL A 213 37.39 -8.86 -35.68
C VAL A 213 38.67 -8.07 -35.46
N ALA A 214 38.97 -7.61 -34.25
CA ALA A 214 40.19 -6.90 -33.90
C ALA A 214 41.44 -7.79 -33.98
N GLU A 215 41.31 -9.11 -33.74
CA GLU A 215 42.34 -10.11 -33.91
C GLU A 215 42.55 -10.53 -35.37
N GLY A 216 41.78 -9.94 -36.31
CA GLY A 216 41.89 -10.22 -37.74
C GLY A 216 41.00 -11.35 -38.24
N ASP A 217 40.12 -11.90 -37.43
CA ASP A 217 39.16 -12.93 -37.85
C ASP A 217 37.92 -12.23 -38.51
N LEU A 218 37.94 -12.08 -39.82
CA LEU A 218 36.86 -11.52 -40.60
C LEU A 218 35.82 -12.56 -41.06
N THR A 219 35.91 -13.80 -40.54
CA THR A 219 34.98 -14.89 -40.86
C THR A 219 33.81 -14.95 -39.86
N VAL A 220 33.87 -14.11 -38.80
CA VAL A 220 32.82 -14.07 -37.75
C VAL A 220 31.45 -13.75 -38.35
N TRP A 221 30.46 -14.48 -37.84
CA TRP A 221 29.06 -14.28 -38.21
C TRP A 221 28.26 -13.63 -37.08
N VAL A 222 27.39 -12.69 -37.44
CA VAL A 222 26.45 -12.01 -36.51
C VAL A 222 25.06 -12.58 -36.76
N ASP A 223 24.41 -13.02 -35.70
CA ASP A 223 23.07 -13.63 -35.74
C ASP A 223 22.04 -12.61 -36.30
N ASP A 224 21.23 -13.07 -37.28
CA ASP A 224 20.16 -12.27 -37.91
C ASP A 224 19.16 -11.73 -36.85
N LYS A 225 18.94 -12.46 -35.75
CA LYS A 225 18.09 -11.97 -34.65
C LYS A 225 18.66 -10.72 -33.99
N MET A 226 19.98 -10.61 -33.91
CA MET A 226 20.65 -9.40 -33.37
C MET A 226 20.54 -8.24 -34.36
N LEU A 227 20.69 -8.50 -35.64
CA LEU A 227 20.62 -7.47 -36.70
C LEU A 227 19.22 -6.87 -36.89
N LYS A 228 18.16 -7.67 -36.63
CA LYS A 228 16.75 -7.26 -36.69
C LYS A 228 16.26 -6.47 -35.50
N ARG A 229 17.06 -6.35 -34.44
CA ARG A 229 16.69 -5.56 -33.24
C ARG A 229 16.63 -4.08 -33.58
N LYS A 230 15.68 -3.39 -32.95
CA LYS A 230 15.45 -1.94 -33.12
C LYS A 230 15.98 -1.10 -31.96
N ASP A 231 16.79 -1.72 -31.08
CA ASP A 231 17.42 -1.08 -29.93
C ASP A 231 18.93 -0.89 -30.15
N GLU A 232 19.61 -0.35 -29.14
CA GLU A 232 21.04 -0.04 -29.14
C GLU A 232 21.91 -1.29 -29.40
N ILE A 233 21.44 -2.47 -28.99
CA ILE A 233 22.12 -3.75 -29.26
C ILE A 233 22.06 -4.10 -30.75
N GLY A 234 20.94 -3.81 -31.40
CA GLY A 234 20.77 -3.96 -32.84
C GLY A 234 21.67 -3.00 -33.60
N ASP A 235 21.76 -1.73 -33.16
CA ASP A 235 22.65 -0.73 -33.78
C ASP A 235 24.12 -1.17 -33.63
N LEU A 236 24.54 -1.59 -32.46
CA LEU A 236 25.89 -2.12 -32.22
C LEU A 236 26.20 -3.29 -33.16
N SER A 237 25.24 -4.21 -33.32
CA SER A 237 25.42 -5.37 -34.22
C SER A 237 25.59 -4.98 -35.67
N ARG A 238 24.80 -4.02 -36.17
CA ARG A 238 24.89 -3.48 -37.55
C ARG A 238 26.23 -2.77 -37.81
N VAL A 239 26.65 -1.95 -36.81
CA VAL A 239 27.95 -1.26 -36.88
C VAL A 239 29.10 -2.26 -36.93
N THR A 240 29.02 -3.33 -36.12
CA THR A 240 30.06 -4.40 -36.10
C THR A 240 30.16 -5.10 -37.45
N VAL A 241 29.02 -5.44 -38.09
CA VAL A 241 29.04 -6.04 -39.44
C VAL A 241 29.65 -5.09 -40.43
N LYS A 242 29.23 -3.80 -40.46
CA LYS A 242 29.76 -2.77 -41.36
C LYS A 242 31.30 -2.63 -41.19
N LEU A 243 31.80 -2.61 -39.97
CA LEU A 243 33.24 -2.56 -39.68
C LEU A 243 33.97 -3.77 -40.29
N LYS A 244 33.47 -4.99 -40.03
CA LYS A 244 34.02 -6.23 -40.59
C LYS A 244 34.08 -6.19 -42.11
N ASP A 245 32.99 -5.79 -42.77
CA ASP A 245 32.90 -5.74 -44.25
C ASP A 245 33.83 -4.66 -44.84
N THR A 246 33.97 -3.53 -44.16
CA THR A 246 34.91 -2.49 -44.53
C THR A 246 36.35 -2.99 -44.47
N LEU A 247 36.74 -3.64 -43.35
CA LEU A 247 38.11 -4.22 -43.18
C LEU A 247 38.39 -5.30 -44.25
N LYS A 248 37.40 -6.16 -44.51
CA LYS A 248 37.49 -7.17 -45.57
C LYS A 248 37.72 -6.55 -46.95
N GLY A 249 37.01 -5.45 -47.24
CA GLY A 249 37.21 -4.68 -48.49
C GLY A 249 38.62 -4.09 -48.60
N ILE A 250 39.16 -3.49 -47.52
CA ILE A 250 40.51 -2.93 -47.47
C ILE A 250 41.56 -4.03 -47.69
N LEU A 251 41.44 -5.16 -47.00
CA LEU A 251 42.38 -6.27 -47.16
C LEU A 251 42.37 -6.85 -48.57
N LYS A 252 41.18 -6.97 -49.19
CA LYS A 252 41.04 -7.41 -50.57
C LYS A 252 41.75 -6.43 -51.52
N GLY A 253 41.55 -5.13 -51.34
CA GLY A 253 42.19 -4.09 -52.15
C GLY A 253 43.73 -4.11 -52.01
N ILE A 254 44.24 -4.29 -50.79
CA ILE A 254 45.67 -4.44 -50.54
C ILE A 254 46.23 -5.68 -51.26
N SER A 255 45.51 -6.82 -51.19
CA SER A 255 45.91 -8.07 -51.86
C SER A 255 45.94 -7.90 -53.40
N GLU A 256 44.92 -7.27 -53.98
CA GLU A 256 44.85 -7.00 -55.41
C GLU A 256 45.99 -6.04 -55.88
N ASN A 257 46.20 -4.96 -55.13
CA ASN A 257 47.27 -4.02 -55.43
C ASN A 257 48.66 -4.69 -55.26
N SER A 258 48.88 -5.55 -54.28
CA SER A 258 50.12 -6.30 -54.08
C SER A 258 50.37 -7.25 -55.26
N ALA A 259 49.34 -7.92 -55.76
CA ALA A 259 49.45 -8.81 -56.91
C ALA A 259 49.81 -8.01 -58.19
N SER A 260 49.19 -6.86 -58.42
CA SER A 260 49.49 -5.96 -59.53
C SER A 260 50.91 -5.39 -59.45
N LEU A 261 51.37 -5.02 -58.26
CA LEU A 261 52.75 -4.59 -58.03
C LEU A 261 53.79 -5.70 -58.34
N LEU A 262 53.46 -6.93 -57.95
CA LEU A 262 54.33 -8.09 -58.23
C LEU A 262 54.40 -8.37 -59.73
N GLU A 263 53.31 -8.23 -60.46
CA GLU A 263 53.25 -8.39 -61.91
C GLU A 263 54.08 -7.29 -62.62
N ALA A 264 53.88 -6.01 -62.21
CA ALA A 264 54.65 -4.89 -62.72
C ALA A 264 56.15 -5.03 -62.47
N SER A 265 56.55 -5.50 -61.27
CA SER A 265 57.93 -5.78 -60.90
C SER A 265 58.57 -6.89 -61.75
N LYS A 266 57.80 -7.96 -62.06
CA LYS A 266 58.25 -9.03 -62.96
C LYS A 266 58.41 -8.50 -64.39
N ALA A 267 57.49 -7.72 -64.89
CA ALA A 267 57.57 -7.09 -66.23
C ALA A 267 58.82 -6.17 -66.34
N LEU A 268 59.07 -5.38 -65.26
CA LEU A 268 60.26 -4.52 -65.20
C LEU A 268 61.58 -5.32 -65.18
N GLY A 269 61.63 -6.42 -64.45
CA GLY A 269 62.72 -7.33 -64.37
C GLY A 269 63.00 -7.93 -65.76
N THR A 270 61.96 -8.41 -66.48
CA THR A 270 62.11 -8.97 -67.82
C THR A 270 62.56 -7.90 -68.83
N ALA A 271 62.10 -6.66 -68.73
CA ALA A 271 62.55 -5.55 -69.60
C ALA A 271 64.06 -5.20 -69.30
N ALA A 272 64.48 -5.20 -68.05
CA ALA A 272 65.84 -4.95 -67.68
C ALA A 272 66.80 -6.05 -68.19
N ASP A 273 66.43 -7.34 -68.09
CA ASP A 273 67.19 -8.47 -68.61
C ASP A 273 67.26 -8.44 -70.13
N THR A 274 66.20 -8.01 -70.83
CA THR A 274 66.22 -7.85 -72.30
C THR A 274 67.17 -6.74 -72.71
N THR A 275 67.26 -5.63 -71.98
CA THR A 275 68.09 -4.49 -72.23
C THR A 275 69.58 -4.83 -71.99
N ASN A 276 69.83 -5.65 -70.96
CA ASN A 276 71.24 -6.07 -70.67
C ASN A 276 71.78 -7.17 -71.61
N GLY A 277 70.88 -7.92 -72.27
CA GLY A 277 71.29 -8.96 -73.25
C GLY A 277 71.53 -8.44 -74.66
N THR A 278 71.24 -7.14 -74.91
CA THR A 278 71.39 -6.48 -76.21
C THR A 278 72.60 -5.48 -76.27
N MET A 279 73.39 -5.46 -75.21
CA MET A 279 74.73 -4.84 -75.19
C MET A 279 75.79 -5.92 -75.35
#